data_252bf9adbeea2e70f7582e55b6cdc67f
#
_entry.id   252bf9adbeea2e70f7582e55b6cdc67f
#
_cell.length_a   1.000
_cell.length_b   1.000
_cell.length_c   1.000
_cell.angle_alpha   90.00
_cell.angle_beta   90.00
_cell.angle_gamma   90.00
#
_symmetry.space_group_name_H-M   'P 1'
#
loop_
_entity.id
_entity.type
_entity.pdbx_description
1 polymer ?
#
loop_
_entity_poly.entity_id
_entity_poly.type
_entity_poly.pdbx_seq_one_letter_code
_entity_poly.pdbx_strand_id
1 'polypeptide(L)'
;MYSNKANINLLTAHLIAHDIRDIVVCPGSRNAPIVHNLYEAGSKFQLHPITDERSAAFVAIGLWIKKKRPIAICVTSGSALLNCLPGIAEAAFRHIPLVMISADRPLSLQGQLDGQTIPQQGACTPYARCWQIDEITEDSQAREVNHYLQTAFAALSDNGGQPIHLNVPISEPLFEFTTKELPQVEISARVNKSVAKLPNHWQELLCNARLPLLIVGQYEEPFIPAIQQLRANNQLLVYAENISNQQDARMALWLDEQKLSPDAVIHIGGCLVNKFFKQHLRTINQLPVLRIDETDECPDTFFQKAEKLTCNPAEILQQLVDTLPTKNEVAAAYSQLSSPKHTFDYPIEAMFVGNSTAVRWTNRQWQVLNVPVYCNRGTNGIEGSLSTAAGYSLAAAGKVLCVIGDLSFFYDANGLWNQHLDGKLRILLINNQCGAIFHHLPGLNQTPALPQFVAAAHQNSAKGIAESYHCTYLSAESSCLAEDAHHLLIKLLNIESTRPVILEVFTPI
;
A
#
# COMPACT_ATOMS: atom_id res chain seq x y z
N MET A 1 -20.13 -28.68 -8.50
CA MET A 1 -21.51 -28.10 -8.58
C MET A 1 -21.51 -26.78 -7.85
N TYR A 2 -21.96 -25.71 -8.51
CA TYR A 2 -22.02 -24.36 -7.93
C TYR A 2 -23.29 -24.15 -7.09
N SER A 3 -23.33 -23.07 -6.31
CA SER A 3 -24.48 -22.67 -5.51
C SER A 3 -25.73 -22.54 -6.39
N ASN A 4 -26.88 -22.78 -5.79
CA ASN A 4 -28.20 -22.51 -6.43
C ASN A 4 -28.54 -21.00 -6.50
N LYS A 5 -27.68 -20.11 -5.91
CA LYS A 5 -27.88 -18.66 -5.89
C LYS A 5 -27.35 -18.01 -7.17
N ALA A 6 -28.26 -17.51 -8.00
CA ALA A 6 -27.93 -16.97 -9.32
C ALA A 6 -27.04 -15.71 -9.26
N ASN A 7 -27.24 -14.83 -8.27
CA ASN A 7 -26.38 -13.65 -8.04
C ASN A 7 -24.92 -14.05 -7.73
N ILE A 8 -24.71 -15.11 -6.93
CA ILE A 8 -23.39 -15.63 -6.60
C ILE A 8 -22.72 -16.24 -7.83
N ASN A 9 -23.47 -16.99 -8.65
CA ASN A 9 -22.96 -17.57 -9.88
C ASN A 9 -22.52 -16.49 -10.87
N LEU A 10 -23.32 -15.43 -10.99
CA LEU A 10 -23.01 -14.29 -11.86
C LEU A 10 -21.79 -13.51 -11.35
N LEU A 11 -21.69 -13.26 -10.03
CA LEU A 11 -20.50 -12.67 -9.41
C LEU A 11 -19.25 -13.51 -9.69
N THR A 12 -19.34 -14.84 -9.52
CA THR A 12 -18.21 -15.75 -9.77
C THR A 12 -17.76 -15.69 -11.23
N ALA A 13 -18.72 -15.66 -12.18
CA ALA A 13 -18.42 -15.53 -13.61
C ALA A 13 -17.73 -14.18 -13.94
N HIS A 14 -18.17 -13.09 -13.33
CA HIS A 14 -17.52 -11.78 -13.48
C HIS A 14 -16.11 -11.74 -12.91
N LEU A 15 -15.87 -12.33 -11.74
CA LEU A 15 -14.52 -12.44 -11.16
C LEU A 15 -13.56 -13.16 -12.13
N ILE A 16 -14.02 -14.25 -12.74
CA ILE A 16 -13.23 -14.99 -13.75
C ILE A 16 -12.98 -14.13 -14.99
N ALA A 17 -14.05 -13.50 -15.52
CA ALA A 17 -14.00 -12.71 -16.75
C ALA A 17 -13.07 -11.49 -16.60
N HIS A 18 -13.05 -10.83 -15.42
CA HIS A 18 -12.20 -9.68 -15.12
C HIS A 18 -10.80 -10.06 -14.59
N ASP A 19 -10.40 -11.32 -14.67
CA ASP A 19 -9.09 -11.85 -14.26
C ASP A 19 -8.76 -11.58 -12.77
N ILE A 20 -9.78 -11.54 -11.89
CA ILE A 20 -9.60 -11.43 -10.44
C ILE A 20 -9.29 -12.83 -9.91
N ARG A 21 -8.02 -13.18 -9.82
CA ARG A 21 -7.59 -14.57 -9.54
C ARG A 21 -7.25 -14.82 -8.09
N ASP A 22 -6.72 -13.83 -7.39
CA ASP A 22 -6.32 -13.96 -5.99
C ASP A 22 -7.45 -13.44 -5.09
N ILE A 23 -7.93 -14.30 -4.21
CA ILE A 23 -9.03 -13.99 -3.29
C ILE A 23 -8.58 -14.24 -1.86
N VAL A 24 -8.56 -13.21 -1.02
CA VAL A 24 -8.39 -13.34 0.43
C VAL A 24 -9.74 -13.70 1.03
N VAL A 25 -9.80 -14.82 1.74
CA VAL A 25 -11.05 -15.38 2.27
C VAL A 25 -11.03 -15.41 3.77
N CYS A 26 -11.98 -14.71 4.40
CA CYS A 26 -12.21 -14.79 5.84
C CYS A 26 -13.30 -15.81 6.17
N PRO A 27 -13.20 -16.54 7.30
CA PRO A 27 -14.16 -17.56 7.67
C PRO A 27 -15.53 -16.97 8.01
N GLY A 28 -16.59 -17.72 7.70
CA GLY A 28 -17.95 -17.35 8.05
C GLY A 28 -18.98 -18.24 7.35
N SER A 29 -20.19 -18.30 7.88
CA SER A 29 -21.28 -19.10 7.31
C SER A 29 -22.02 -18.39 6.18
N ARG A 30 -22.21 -17.05 6.28
CA ARG A 30 -23.00 -16.31 5.28
C ARG A 30 -22.26 -16.18 3.95
N ASN A 31 -20.94 -16.09 3.96
CA ASN A 31 -20.12 -16.08 2.73
C ASN A 31 -19.79 -17.49 2.19
N ALA A 32 -20.16 -18.56 2.91
CA ALA A 32 -19.83 -19.93 2.50
C ALA A 32 -20.31 -20.30 1.08
N PRO A 33 -21.50 -19.88 0.60
CA PRO A 33 -21.90 -20.14 -0.79
C PRO A 33 -20.98 -19.46 -1.83
N ILE A 34 -20.49 -18.27 -1.55
CA ILE A 34 -19.49 -17.57 -2.39
C ILE A 34 -18.18 -18.35 -2.38
N VAL A 35 -17.67 -18.68 -1.19
CA VAL A 35 -16.41 -19.42 -1.00
C VAL A 35 -16.47 -20.78 -1.68
N HIS A 36 -17.62 -21.46 -1.59
CA HIS A 36 -17.84 -22.75 -2.29
C HIS A 36 -17.70 -22.59 -3.80
N ASN A 37 -18.32 -21.58 -4.39
CA ASN A 37 -18.21 -21.32 -5.83
C ASN A 37 -16.77 -21.03 -6.26
N LEU A 38 -16.05 -20.23 -5.46
CA LEU A 38 -14.63 -19.93 -5.72
C LEU A 38 -13.77 -21.20 -5.68
N TYR A 39 -14.02 -22.09 -4.71
CA TYR A 39 -13.32 -23.36 -4.56
C TYR A 39 -13.67 -24.34 -5.71
N GLU A 40 -14.95 -24.47 -6.06
CA GLU A 40 -15.42 -25.34 -7.15
C GLU A 40 -14.89 -24.92 -8.54
N ALA A 41 -14.63 -23.61 -8.73
CA ALA A 41 -14.01 -23.10 -9.95
C ALA A 41 -12.53 -23.51 -10.12
N GLY A 42 -11.92 -24.11 -9.10
CA GLY A 42 -10.61 -24.74 -9.13
C GLY A 42 -9.48 -23.78 -9.49
N SER A 43 -8.69 -24.12 -10.49
CA SER A 43 -7.49 -23.36 -10.90
C SER A 43 -7.77 -21.95 -11.43
N LYS A 44 -9.03 -21.52 -11.52
CA LYS A 44 -9.40 -20.13 -11.85
C LYS A 44 -9.03 -19.17 -10.73
N PHE A 45 -9.02 -19.65 -9.48
CA PHE A 45 -8.73 -18.83 -8.31
C PHE A 45 -7.61 -19.41 -7.45
N GLN A 46 -6.86 -18.52 -6.82
CA GLN A 46 -5.95 -18.81 -5.72
C GLN A 46 -6.56 -18.22 -4.45
N LEU A 47 -6.98 -19.08 -3.52
CA LEU A 47 -7.63 -18.69 -2.28
C LEU A 47 -6.59 -18.56 -1.17
N HIS A 48 -6.62 -17.43 -0.46
CA HIS A 48 -5.74 -17.11 0.66
C HIS A 48 -6.57 -17.03 1.95
N PRO A 49 -6.63 -18.08 2.79
CA PRO A 49 -7.41 -18.05 4.02
C PRO A 49 -6.73 -17.17 5.08
N ILE A 50 -7.46 -16.17 5.56
CA ILE A 50 -7.03 -15.25 6.62
C ILE A 50 -8.16 -15.10 7.64
N THR A 51 -7.88 -15.29 8.92
CA THR A 51 -8.92 -15.29 9.94
C THR A 51 -9.31 -13.88 10.40
N ASP A 52 -8.34 -12.99 10.58
CA ASP A 52 -8.56 -11.58 10.99
C ASP A 52 -8.84 -10.72 9.77
N GLU A 53 -10.04 -10.15 9.68
CA GLU A 53 -10.48 -9.36 8.52
C GLU A 53 -9.68 -8.06 8.35
N ARG A 54 -9.19 -7.45 9.42
CA ARG A 54 -8.31 -6.29 9.32
C ARG A 54 -6.99 -6.68 8.64
N SER A 55 -6.36 -7.74 9.12
CA SER A 55 -5.16 -8.30 8.49
C SER A 55 -5.42 -8.73 7.05
N ALA A 56 -6.59 -9.32 6.75
CA ALA A 56 -6.99 -9.74 5.41
C ALA A 56 -6.97 -8.59 4.40
N ALA A 57 -7.49 -7.42 4.77
CA ALA A 57 -7.48 -6.25 3.91
C ALA A 57 -6.04 -5.77 3.59
N PHE A 58 -5.14 -5.76 4.56
CA PHE A 58 -3.74 -5.41 4.35
C PHE A 58 -2.93 -6.51 3.62
N VAL A 59 -3.25 -7.78 3.86
CA VAL A 59 -2.70 -8.90 3.07
C VAL A 59 -3.07 -8.76 1.60
N ALA A 60 -4.31 -8.35 1.29
CA ALA A 60 -4.72 -8.08 -0.08
C ALA A 60 -3.91 -6.94 -0.73
N ILE A 61 -3.58 -5.88 0.02
CA ILE A 61 -2.66 -4.83 -0.44
C ILE A 61 -1.28 -5.41 -0.76
N GLY A 62 -0.72 -6.24 0.12
CA GLY A 62 0.57 -6.89 -0.09
C GLY A 62 0.59 -7.80 -1.33
N LEU A 63 -0.46 -8.58 -1.53
CA LEU A 63 -0.64 -9.40 -2.73
C LEU A 63 -0.73 -8.54 -3.99
N TRP A 64 -1.48 -7.42 -3.96
CA TRP A 64 -1.55 -6.48 -5.09
C TRP A 64 -0.19 -5.88 -5.43
N ILE A 65 0.58 -5.45 -4.43
CA ILE A 65 1.93 -4.91 -4.65
C ILE A 65 2.80 -5.92 -5.43
N LYS A 66 2.69 -7.21 -5.10
CA LYS A 66 3.46 -8.26 -5.78
C LYS A 66 2.90 -8.65 -7.13
N LYS A 67 1.58 -8.80 -7.24
CA LYS A 67 0.92 -9.35 -8.43
C LYS A 67 0.59 -8.30 -9.50
N LYS A 68 0.47 -7.01 -9.09
CA LYS A 68 0.08 -5.88 -9.96
C LYS A 68 -1.23 -6.11 -10.70
N ARG A 69 -2.18 -6.78 -10.05
CA ARG A 69 -3.54 -7.01 -10.54
C ARG A 69 -4.54 -6.91 -9.38
N PRO A 70 -5.81 -6.59 -9.64
CA PRO A 70 -6.81 -6.46 -8.59
C PRO A 70 -6.93 -7.75 -7.75
N ILE A 71 -7.10 -7.57 -6.44
CA ILE A 71 -7.26 -8.65 -5.45
C ILE A 71 -8.66 -8.52 -4.83
N ALA A 72 -9.36 -9.64 -4.64
CA ALA A 72 -10.61 -9.64 -3.91
C ALA A 72 -10.44 -10.07 -2.45
N ILE A 73 -11.34 -9.56 -1.60
CA ILE A 73 -11.46 -9.93 -0.18
C ILE A 73 -12.91 -10.40 0.01
N CYS A 74 -13.11 -11.59 0.55
CA CYS A 74 -14.45 -12.14 0.80
C CYS A 74 -14.65 -12.34 2.31
N VAL A 75 -15.62 -11.64 2.88
CA VAL A 75 -15.98 -11.71 4.30
C VAL A 75 -17.44 -12.08 4.52
N THR A 76 -17.73 -12.54 5.73
CA THR A 76 -19.10 -12.79 6.19
C THR A 76 -19.84 -11.48 6.53
N SER A 77 -21.09 -11.57 6.98
CA SER A 77 -21.89 -10.41 7.34
C SER A 77 -21.49 -9.77 8.68
N GLY A 78 -21.94 -8.56 8.91
CA GLY A 78 -21.80 -7.86 10.18
C GLY A 78 -20.45 -7.15 10.34
N SER A 79 -19.86 -7.20 11.53
CA SER A 79 -18.62 -6.50 11.88
C SER A 79 -17.40 -6.94 11.06
N ALA A 80 -17.44 -8.09 10.42
CA ALA A 80 -16.39 -8.57 9.51
C ALA A 80 -16.05 -7.53 8.42
N LEU A 81 -17.09 -6.94 7.79
CA LEU A 81 -16.90 -5.83 6.84
C LEU A 81 -16.22 -4.61 7.47
N LEU A 82 -16.66 -4.23 8.67
CA LEU A 82 -16.12 -3.03 9.35
C LEU A 82 -14.65 -3.20 9.75
N ASN A 83 -14.23 -4.41 10.08
CA ASN A 83 -12.83 -4.71 10.38
C ASN A 83 -11.91 -4.50 9.16
N CYS A 84 -12.41 -4.63 7.94
CA CYS A 84 -11.63 -4.37 6.73
C CYS A 84 -11.40 -2.87 6.46
N LEU A 85 -12.18 -1.96 7.06
CA LEU A 85 -12.16 -0.53 6.71
C LEU A 85 -10.78 0.13 6.78
N PRO A 86 -9.92 -0.12 7.77
CA PRO A 86 -8.57 0.48 7.78
C PRO A 86 -7.76 0.14 6.52
N GLY A 87 -7.79 -1.13 6.07
CA GLY A 87 -7.10 -1.55 4.85
C GLY A 87 -7.77 -1.01 3.58
N ILE A 88 -9.09 -0.94 3.54
CA ILE A 88 -9.82 -0.33 2.40
C ILE A 88 -9.52 1.17 2.31
N ALA A 89 -9.45 1.88 3.42
CA ALA A 89 -9.05 3.29 3.44
C ALA A 89 -7.59 3.47 2.95
N GLU A 90 -6.66 2.66 3.43
CA GLU A 90 -5.27 2.67 2.95
C GLU A 90 -5.20 2.43 1.43
N ALA A 91 -5.97 1.46 0.91
CA ALA A 91 -6.05 1.16 -0.52
C ALA A 91 -6.62 2.34 -1.32
N ALA A 92 -7.66 3.01 -0.82
CA ALA A 92 -8.27 4.17 -1.46
C ALA A 92 -7.27 5.32 -1.64
N PHE A 93 -6.55 5.69 -0.56
CA PHE A 93 -5.56 6.78 -0.61
C PHE A 93 -4.28 6.43 -1.38
N ARG A 94 -4.07 5.15 -1.71
CA ARG A 94 -2.95 4.69 -2.56
C ARG A 94 -3.40 4.30 -3.96
N HIS A 95 -4.67 4.51 -4.32
CA HIS A 95 -5.23 4.13 -5.61
C HIS A 95 -5.02 2.64 -5.95
N ILE A 96 -5.21 1.77 -4.95
CA ILE A 96 -5.07 0.32 -5.08
C ILE A 96 -6.44 -0.30 -5.38
N PRO A 97 -6.61 -0.98 -6.54
CA PRO A 97 -7.87 -1.61 -6.91
C PRO A 97 -8.10 -2.90 -6.11
N LEU A 98 -8.90 -2.83 -5.07
CA LEU A 98 -9.38 -3.98 -4.29
C LEU A 98 -10.87 -4.23 -4.52
N VAL A 99 -11.28 -5.49 -4.54
CA VAL A 99 -12.69 -5.90 -4.61
C VAL A 99 -13.12 -6.40 -3.24
N MET A 100 -13.80 -5.56 -2.46
CA MET A 100 -14.38 -5.96 -1.18
C MET A 100 -15.71 -6.65 -1.41
N ILE A 101 -15.84 -7.94 -1.10
CA ILE A 101 -17.07 -8.74 -1.21
C ILE A 101 -17.53 -9.05 0.21
N SER A 102 -18.66 -8.48 0.62
CA SER A 102 -19.32 -8.81 1.88
C SER A 102 -20.59 -9.58 1.64
N ALA A 103 -20.68 -10.81 2.17
CA ALA A 103 -21.95 -11.47 2.25
C ALA A 103 -22.86 -10.72 3.23
N ASP A 104 -24.16 -10.67 2.94
CA ASP A 104 -25.12 -9.96 3.79
C ASP A 104 -26.38 -10.82 4.02
N ARG A 105 -27.17 -10.41 4.98
CA ARG A 105 -28.52 -10.94 5.17
C ARG A 105 -29.50 -10.20 4.26
N PRO A 106 -30.61 -10.84 3.84
CA PRO A 106 -31.67 -10.16 3.12
C PRO A 106 -32.16 -8.91 3.86
N LEU A 107 -32.50 -7.86 3.12
CA LEU A 107 -32.94 -6.58 3.67
C LEU A 107 -34.13 -6.74 4.67
N SER A 108 -35.02 -7.74 4.46
CA SER A 108 -36.12 -8.04 5.35
C SER A 108 -35.71 -8.43 6.77
N LEU A 109 -34.48 -8.88 6.97
CA LEU A 109 -33.96 -9.28 8.28
C LEU A 109 -33.14 -8.14 8.95
N GLN A 110 -32.86 -7.08 8.24
CA GLN A 110 -32.11 -5.94 8.81
C GLN A 110 -33.01 -5.18 9.81
N GLY A 111 -32.46 -4.91 11.00
CA GLY A 111 -33.19 -4.25 12.08
C GLY A 111 -34.20 -5.14 12.83
N GLN A 112 -34.23 -6.45 12.55
CA GLN A 112 -35.14 -7.43 13.19
C GLN A 112 -34.48 -8.19 14.35
N LEU A 113 -33.33 -7.71 14.87
CA LEU A 113 -32.52 -8.34 15.91
C LEU A 113 -31.84 -9.65 15.51
N ASP A 114 -31.78 -9.95 14.22
CA ASP A 114 -30.99 -11.08 13.71
C ASP A 114 -29.50 -10.87 13.96
N GLY A 115 -28.80 -11.91 14.42
CA GLY A 115 -27.37 -11.87 14.73
C GLY A 115 -26.52 -11.56 13.51
N GLN A 116 -25.42 -10.82 13.70
CA GLN A 116 -24.48 -10.40 12.64
C GLN A 116 -25.14 -9.61 11.50
N THR A 117 -26.08 -8.72 11.84
CA THR A 117 -26.81 -7.88 10.89
C THR A 117 -26.54 -6.42 11.19
N ILE A 118 -26.01 -5.69 10.23
CA ILE A 118 -25.76 -4.25 10.26
C ILE A 118 -26.14 -3.66 8.90
N PRO A 119 -26.36 -2.35 8.76
CA PRO A 119 -26.45 -1.69 7.46
C PRO A 119 -25.09 -1.75 6.75
N GLN A 120 -24.92 -2.71 5.80
CA GLN A 120 -23.65 -2.91 5.09
C GLN A 120 -23.55 -2.07 3.83
N GLN A 121 -24.66 -1.83 3.15
CA GLN A 121 -24.70 -1.00 1.95
C GLN A 121 -24.17 0.41 2.28
N GLY A 122 -23.09 0.82 1.61
CA GLY A 122 -22.45 2.10 1.85
C GLY A 122 -21.53 2.16 3.08
N ALA A 123 -21.38 1.08 3.85
CA ALA A 123 -20.51 1.08 5.04
C ALA A 123 -19.02 1.37 4.73
N CYS A 124 -18.58 1.12 3.49
CA CYS A 124 -17.22 1.44 3.04
C CYS A 124 -17.08 2.86 2.46
N THR A 125 -18.16 3.62 2.34
CA THR A 125 -18.12 5.02 1.90
C THR A 125 -17.44 5.91 2.96
N PRO A 126 -16.52 6.84 2.61
CA PRO A 126 -16.21 7.32 1.24
C PRO A 126 -15.05 6.56 0.55
N TYR A 127 -14.52 5.49 1.14
CA TYR A 127 -13.28 4.86 0.67
C TYR A 127 -13.49 3.89 -0.51
N ALA A 128 -14.69 3.30 -0.64
CA ALA A 128 -15.03 2.43 -1.75
C ALA A 128 -16.45 2.70 -2.24
N ARG A 129 -16.64 2.73 -3.56
CA ARG A 129 -17.99 2.78 -4.14
C ARG A 129 -18.67 1.44 -3.89
N CYS A 130 -19.95 1.47 -3.53
CA CYS A 130 -20.72 0.29 -3.17
C CYS A 130 -21.78 -0.05 -4.22
N TRP A 131 -21.88 -1.33 -4.57
CA TRP A 131 -22.95 -1.91 -5.35
C TRP A 131 -23.62 -3.01 -4.56
N GLN A 132 -24.96 -2.98 -4.54
CA GLN A 132 -25.78 -4.02 -3.98
C GLN A 132 -26.01 -5.10 -5.05
N ILE A 133 -25.65 -6.35 -4.77
CA ILE A 133 -25.77 -7.48 -5.69
C ILE A 133 -26.92 -8.37 -5.20
N ASP A 134 -28.13 -7.91 -5.44
CA ASP A 134 -29.35 -8.53 -4.94
C ASP A 134 -29.55 -9.94 -5.49
N GLU A 135 -30.38 -10.74 -4.79
CA GLU A 135 -30.78 -12.07 -5.25
C GLU A 135 -31.58 -11.97 -6.55
N ILE A 136 -31.36 -12.93 -7.44
CA ILE A 136 -31.99 -12.99 -8.75
C ILE A 136 -33.11 -14.03 -8.68
N THR A 137 -34.37 -13.60 -8.82
CA THR A 137 -35.55 -14.44 -8.90
C THR A 137 -36.23 -14.38 -10.28
N GLU A 138 -35.89 -13.37 -11.10
CA GLU A 138 -36.43 -13.13 -12.44
C GLU A 138 -35.32 -12.71 -13.43
N ASP A 139 -35.53 -12.93 -14.72
CA ASP A 139 -34.56 -12.57 -15.78
C ASP A 139 -34.29 -11.07 -15.87
N SER A 140 -35.23 -10.23 -15.50
CA SER A 140 -35.04 -8.76 -15.43
C SER A 140 -33.98 -8.38 -14.41
N GLN A 141 -34.02 -8.99 -13.23
CA GLN A 141 -33.05 -8.81 -12.16
C GLN A 141 -31.65 -9.33 -12.55
N ALA A 142 -31.57 -10.45 -13.29
CA ALA A 142 -30.31 -10.96 -13.79
C ALA A 142 -29.59 -9.95 -14.70
N ARG A 143 -30.33 -9.24 -15.55
CA ARG A 143 -29.77 -8.16 -16.40
C ARG A 143 -29.31 -6.97 -15.58
N GLU A 144 -30.06 -6.58 -14.57
CA GLU A 144 -29.69 -5.47 -13.68
C GLU A 144 -28.44 -5.78 -12.88
N VAL A 145 -28.37 -6.94 -12.23
CA VAL A 145 -27.19 -7.38 -11.46
C VAL A 145 -25.96 -7.52 -12.38
N ASN A 146 -26.12 -8.04 -13.59
CA ASN A 146 -25.04 -8.09 -14.57
C ASN A 146 -24.52 -6.68 -14.92
N HIS A 147 -25.41 -5.72 -15.12
CA HIS A 147 -25.05 -4.31 -15.38
C HIS A 147 -24.31 -3.70 -14.18
N TYR A 148 -24.78 -3.95 -12.94
CA TYR A 148 -24.10 -3.47 -11.74
C TYR A 148 -22.69 -4.05 -11.61
N LEU A 149 -22.52 -5.35 -11.84
CA LEU A 149 -21.19 -5.98 -11.81
C LEU A 149 -20.27 -5.43 -12.90
N GLN A 150 -20.74 -5.26 -14.14
CA GLN A 150 -19.96 -4.62 -15.21
C GLN A 150 -19.50 -3.22 -14.82
N THR A 151 -20.41 -2.41 -14.26
CA THR A 151 -20.10 -1.04 -13.82
C THR A 151 -19.13 -1.02 -12.65
N ALA A 152 -19.31 -1.93 -11.68
CA ALA A 152 -18.42 -2.04 -10.51
C ALA A 152 -16.99 -2.41 -10.94
N PHE A 153 -16.82 -3.46 -11.75
CA PHE A 153 -15.50 -3.86 -12.19
C PHE A 153 -14.85 -2.83 -13.13
N ALA A 154 -15.63 -2.08 -13.90
CA ALA A 154 -15.11 -0.96 -14.66
C ALA A 154 -14.54 0.13 -13.74
N ALA A 155 -15.17 0.39 -12.59
CA ALA A 155 -14.72 1.41 -11.66
C ALA A 155 -13.38 1.10 -10.96
N LEU A 156 -12.93 -0.16 -10.95
CA LEU A 156 -11.63 -0.54 -10.36
C LEU A 156 -10.43 0.23 -10.92
N SER A 157 -10.52 0.72 -12.15
CA SER A 157 -9.44 1.49 -12.78
C SER A 157 -9.79 2.95 -12.99
N ASP A 158 -10.91 3.42 -12.42
CA ASP A 158 -11.23 4.84 -12.40
C ASP A 158 -10.18 5.58 -11.56
N ASN A 159 -9.85 6.79 -11.94
CA ASN A 159 -8.99 7.68 -11.17
C ASN A 159 -7.66 7.04 -10.70
N GLY A 160 -6.97 6.31 -11.58
CA GLY A 160 -5.69 5.66 -11.27
C GLY A 160 -5.79 4.33 -10.51
N GLY A 161 -7.00 3.91 -10.15
CA GLY A 161 -7.31 2.70 -9.40
C GLY A 161 -8.07 3.01 -8.11
N GLN A 162 -9.12 2.24 -7.82
CA GLN A 162 -9.91 2.45 -6.59
C GLN A 162 -10.48 1.14 -6.06
N PRO A 163 -10.61 0.98 -4.73
CA PRO A 163 -11.36 -0.14 -4.19
C PRO A 163 -12.85 0.01 -4.48
N ILE A 164 -13.51 -1.14 -4.67
CA ILE A 164 -14.96 -1.25 -4.80
C ILE A 164 -15.51 -2.17 -3.71
N HIS A 165 -16.79 -1.97 -3.35
CA HIS A 165 -17.51 -2.80 -2.40
C HIS A 165 -18.74 -3.44 -3.08
N LEU A 166 -18.77 -4.77 -3.08
CA LEU A 166 -19.89 -5.58 -3.54
C LEU A 166 -20.60 -6.18 -2.33
N ASN A 167 -21.75 -5.63 -1.96
CA ASN A 167 -22.59 -6.19 -0.89
C ASN A 167 -23.53 -7.23 -1.47
N VAL A 168 -23.49 -8.47 -0.96
CA VAL A 168 -24.16 -9.62 -1.55
C VAL A 168 -25.15 -10.22 -0.54
N PRO A 169 -26.44 -9.83 -0.57
CA PRO A 169 -27.47 -10.47 0.20
C PRO A 169 -27.67 -11.93 -0.22
N ILE A 170 -27.82 -12.81 0.76
CA ILE A 170 -28.00 -14.26 0.57
C ILE A 170 -29.05 -14.76 1.55
N SER A 171 -30.19 -15.22 1.01
CA SER A 171 -31.27 -15.84 1.80
C SER A 171 -30.99 -17.30 2.12
N GLU A 172 -31.63 -17.82 3.15
CA GLU A 172 -31.72 -19.28 3.41
C GLU A 172 -32.53 -19.99 2.32
N PRO A 173 -32.25 -21.25 1.99
CA PRO A 173 -31.15 -22.06 2.47
C PRO A 173 -29.81 -21.67 1.83
N LEU A 174 -28.69 -21.74 2.58
CA LEU A 174 -27.36 -21.33 2.12
C LEU A 174 -26.57 -22.43 1.39
N PHE A 175 -26.82 -23.70 1.75
CA PHE A 175 -25.92 -24.80 1.41
C PHE A 175 -26.53 -25.76 0.37
N GLU A 176 -27.10 -25.18 -0.68
CA GLU A 176 -27.60 -25.94 -1.84
C GLU A 176 -26.70 -25.68 -3.05
N PHE A 177 -26.06 -26.74 -3.57
CA PHE A 177 -25.09 -26.69 -4.63
C PHE A 177 -25.53 -27.56 -5.81
N THR A 178 -26.43 -27.03 -6.65
CA THR A 178 -27.11 -27.77 -7.70
C THR A 178 -26.84 -27.27 -9.11
N THR A 179 -26.21 -26.09 -9.27
CA THR A 179 -25.91 -25.49 -10.57
C THR A 179 -24.69 -26.13 -11.19
N LYS A 180 -24.80 -26.61 -12.44
CA LYS A 180 -23.71 -27.31 -13.13
C LYS A 180 -22.68 -26.37 -13.75
N GLU A 181 -23.12 -25.25 -14.29
CA GLU A 181 -22.31 -24.33 -15.07
C GLU A 181 -22.55 -22.88 -14.65
N LEU A 182 -21.50 -22.08 -14.70
CA LEU A 182 -21.60 -20.64 -14.48
C LEU A 182 -22.16 -19.94 -15.73
N PRO A 183 -22.88 -18.81 -15.59
CA PRO A 183 -23.33 -18.02 -16.72
C PRO A 183 -22.12 -17.47 -17.52
N GLN A 184 -22.32 -17.28 -18.82
CA GLN A 184 -21.35 -16.58 -19.65
C GLN A 184 -21.46 -15.06 -19.46
N VAL A 185 -20.33 -14.38 -19.38
CA VAL A 185 -20.25 -12.92 -19.20
C VAL A 185 -19.35 -12.34 -20.27
N GLU A 186 -19.82 -11.29 -20.92
CA GLU A 186 -19.04 -10.51 -21.89
C GLU A 186 -18.48 -9.25 -21.20
N ILE A 187 -17.22 -8.92 -21.49
CA ILE A 187 -16.55 -7.70 -21.01
C ILE A 187 -16.47 -6.69 -22.14
N SER A 188 -16.89 -5.46 -21.84
CA SER A 188 -16.72 -4.34 -22.78
C SER A 188 -15.25 -3.96 -22.90
N ALA A 189 -14.74 -3.86 -24.13
CA ALA A 189 -13.38 -3.41 -24.40
C ALA A 189 -13.17 -1.95 -23.97
N ARG A 190 -12.01 -1.66 -23.35
CA ARG A 190 -11.61 -0.28 -23.03
C ARG A 190 -10.87 0.36 -24.17
N VAL A 191 -11.12 1.67 -24.37
CA VAL A 191 -10.36 2.46 -25.35
C VAL A 191 -9.10 3.00 -24.65
N ASN A 192 -7.95 2.84 -25.31
CA ASN A 192 -6.67 3.38 -24.81
C ASN A 192 -6.69 4.91 -24.82
N LYS A 193 -6.15 5.53 -23.76
CA LYS A 193 -5.93 6.98 -23.69
C LYS A 193 -4.83 7.39 -24.67
N SER A 194 -4.92 8.60 -25.22
CA SER A 194 -3.85 9.20 -26.04
C SER A 194 -2.62 9.52 -25.19
N VAL A 195 -1.43 9.47 -25.82
CA VAL A 195 -0.18 9.88 -25.16
C VAL A 195 -0.25 11.37 -24.78
N ALA A 196 0.05 11.68 -23.53
CA ALA A 196 0.06 13.04 -23.03
C ALA A 196 1.32 13.81 -23.49
N LYS A 197 1.19 15.13 -23.62
CA LYS A 197 2.31 16.02 -23.93
C LYS A 197 2.49 17.04 -22.82
N LEU A 198 3.76 17.37 -22.54
CA LEU A 198 4.08 18.48 -21.64
C LEU A 198 3.59 19.80 -22.26
N PRO A 199 2.84 20.65 -21.53
CA PRO A 199 2.43 21.96 -22.03
C PRO A 199 3.64 22.84 -22.41
N ASN A 200 3.56 23.56 -23.51
CA ASN A 200 4.66 24.38 -24.04
C ASN A 200 5.21 25.38 -23.02
N HIS A 201 4.34 26.03 -22.25
CA HIS A 201 4.78 26.99 -21.22
C HIS A 201 5.59 26.33 -20.11
N TRP A 202 5.29 25.07 -19.73
CA TRP A 202 6.09 24.30 -18.80
C TRP A 202 7.44 23.89 -19.40
N GLN A 203 7.46 23.51 -20.67
CA GLN A 203 8.71 23.21 -21.37
C GLN A 203 9.63 24.44 -21.39
N GLU A 204 9.13 25.61 -21.75
CA GLU A 204 9.88 26.86 -21.76
C GLU A 204 10.34 27.25 -20.35
N LEU A 205 9.47 27.15 -19.35
CA LEU A 205 9.79 27.46 -17.96
C LEU A 205 10.94 26.56 -17.46
N LEU A 206 10.84 25.24 -17.65
CA LEU A 206 11.87 24.29 -17.22
C LEU A 206 13.19 24.45 -17.99
N CYS A 207 13.14 24.77 -19.28
CA CYS A 207 14.34 25.09 -20.07
C CYS A 207 15.07 26.35 -19.55
N ASN A 208 14.34 27.35 -19.08
CA ASN A 208 14.90 28.59 -18.55
C ASN A 208 15.24 28.54 -17.06
N ALA A 209 14.66 27.60 -16.30
CA ALA A 209 14.94 27.41 -14.88
C ALA A 209 16.43 27.09 -14.65
N ARG A 210 17.02 27.67 -13.62
CA ARG A 210 18.43 27.39 -13.23
C ARG A 210 18.52 26.15 -12.36
N LEU A 211 17.53 25.96 -11.49
CA LEU A 211 17.53 24.90 -10.48
C LEU A 211 16.18 24.18 -10.45
N PRO A 212 15.76 23.57 -11.57
CA PRO A 212 14.51 22.81 -11.59
C PRO A 212 14.63 21.55 -10.74
N LEU A 213 13.54 21.20 -10.05
CA LEU A 213 13.48 20.09 -9.10
C LEU A 213 12.34 19.13 -9.45
N LEU A 214 12.66 17.83 -9.57
CA LEU A 214 11.69 16.74 -9.58
C LEU A 214 11.58 16.17 -8.15
N ILE A 215 10.38 16.19 -7.61
CA ILE A 215 10.04 15.53 -6.33
C ILE A 215 9.28 14.25 -6.65
N VAL A 216 9.84 13.13 -6.20
CA VAL A 216 9.20 11.82 -6.28
C VAL A 216 8.77 11.42 -4.87
N GLY A 217 7.47 11.50 -4.58
CA GLY A 217 6.88 10.98 -3.35
C GLY A 217 6.86 9.45 -3.35
N GLN A 218 6.07 8.85 -2.47
CA GLN A 218 5.86 7.40 -2.48
C GLN A 218 5.45 6.93 -3.88
N TYR A 219 6.13 5.94 -4.43
CA TYR A 219 5.87 5.44 -5.77
C TYR A 219 5.94 3.92 -5.81
N GLU A 220 4.93 3.30 -6.42
CA GLU A 220 4.79 1.82 -6.41
C GLU A 220 5.63 1.13 -7.48
N GLU A 221 6.03 1.84 -8.52
CA GLU A 221 6.91 1.30 -9.54
C GLU A 221 8.37 1.41 -9.08
N PRO A 222 9.13 0.30 -9.13
CA PRO A 222 10.45 0.26 -8.49
C PRO A 222 11.51 1.10 -9.19
N PHE A 223 11.23 1.65 -10.38
CA PHE A 223 12.26 2.40 -11.09
C PHE A 223 11.75 3.04 -12.38
N ILE A 224 12.05 4.33 -12.57
CA ILE A 224 11.79 5.04 -13.81
C ILE A 224 13.12 5.39 -14.49
N PRO A 225 13.51 4.73 -15.60
CA PRO A 225 14.80 4.96 -16.28
C PRO A 225 15.06 6.43 -16.62
N ALA A 226 14.04 7.17 -17.03
CA ALA A 226 14.15 8.59 -17.34
C ALA A 226 14.66 9.43 -16.15
N ILE A 227 14.35 9.07 -14.91
CA ILE A 227 14.84 9.78 -13.72
C ILE A 227 16.38 9.65 -13.60
N GLN A 228 16.92 8.47 -13.87
CA GLN A 228 18.40 8.32 -13.88
C GLN A 228 19.07 9.11 -14.99
N GLN A 229 18.46 9.14 -16.17
CA GLN A 229 19.00 9.93 -17.28
C GLN A 229 18.96 11.44 -16.96
N LEU A 230 17.88 11.95 -16.38
CA LEU A 230 17.75 13.33 -15.92
C LEU A 230 18.84 13.70 -14.89
N ARG A 231 19.14 12.79 -13.95
CA ARG A 231 20.23 12.92 -12.99
C ARG A 231 21.61 12.93 -13.67
N ALA A 232 21.87 11.91 -14.48
CA ALA A 232 23.16 11.74 -15.16
C ALA A 232 23.51 12.90 -16.09
N ASN A 233 22.49 13.47 -16.75
CA ASN A 233 22.64 14.61 -17.65
C ASN A 233 22.64 15.97 -16.91
N ASN A 234 22.51 15.99 -15.58
CA ASN A 234 22.39 17.22 -14.78
C ASN A 234 21.28 18.16 -15.28
N GLN A 235 20.13 17.61 -15.71
CA GLN A 235 19.03 18.39 -16.27
C GLN A 235 18.14 18.98 -15.19
N LEU A 236 17.97 18.27 -14.06
CA LEU A 236 17.24 18.72 -12.88
C LEU A 236 17.69 18.00 -11.60
N LEU A 237 17.40 18.60 -10.45
CA LEU A 237 17.57 17.92 -9.17
C LEU A 237 16.46 16.88 -8.97
N VAL A 238 16.77 15.77 -8.30
CA VAL A 238 15.78 14.74 -7.97
C VAL A 238 15.73 14.54 -6.46
N TYR A 239 14.63 14.94 -5.84
CA TYR A 239 14.29 14.61 -4.46
C TYR A 239 13.52 13.28 -4.45
N ALA A 240 14.13 12.24 -3.96
CA ALA A 240 13.51 10.91 -3.85
C ALA A 240 13.94 10.25 -2.54
N GLU A 241 12.98 9.92 -1.69
CA GLU A 241 13.20 9.12 -0.47
C GLU A 241 13.18 7.62 -0.81
N ASN A 242 13.55 6.75 0.14
CA ASN A 242 13.57 5.30 -0.11
C ASN A 242 12.23 4.75 -0.61
N ILE A 243 11.11 5.23 -0.08
CA ILE A 243 9.75 4.83 -0.51
C ILE A 243 9.36 5.35 -1.90
N SER A 244 10.18 6.20 -2.51
CA SER A 244 10.01 6.66 -3.89
C SER A 244 10.52 5.64 -4.92
N ASN A 245 11.25 4.62 -4.47
CA ASN A 245 11.79 3.51 -5.27
C ASN A 245 12.71 3.94 -6.42
N GLN A 246 13.45 5.06 -6.25
CA GLN A 246 14.38 5.60 -7.25
C GLN A 246 15.86 5.38 -6.89
N GLN A 247 16.15 4.38 -6.09
CA GLN A 247 17.46 3.84 -5.70
C GLN A 247 18.35 4.76 -4.86
N ASP A 248 18.45 6.06 -5.16
CA ASP A 248 19.40 6.97 -4.55
C ASP A 248 18.70 8.13 -3.83
N ALA A 249 18.74 8.11 -2.51
CA ALA A 249 18.12 9.12 -1.64
C ALA A 249 19.10 10.22 -1.18
N ARG A 250 20.37 10.22 -1.62
CA ARG A 250 21.37 11.19 -1.14
C ARG A 250 20.98 12.64 -1.39
N MET A 251 20.41 12.94 -2.57
CA MET A 251 19.97 14.29 -2.89
C MET A 251 18.81 14.73 -1.97
N ALA A 252 17.87 13.83 -1.63
CA ALA A 252 16.81 14.17 -0.70
C ALA A 252 17.35 14.49 0.69
N LEU A 253 18.27 13.69 1.22
CA LEU A 253 18.92 13.93 2.52
C LEU A 253 19.73 15.24 2.51
N TRP A 254 20.45 15.53 1.42
CA TRP A 254 21.22 16.75 1.27
C TRP A 254 20.31 17.99 1.21
N LEU A 255 19.22 17.96 0.44
CA LEU A 255 18.26 19.06 0.34
C LEU A 255 17.54 19.35 1.65
N ASP A 256 17.30 18.33 2.47
CA ASP A 256 16.70 18.48 3.81
C ASP A 256 17.58 19.35 4.73
N GLU A 257 18.90 19.32 4.53
CA GLU A 257 19.87 20.08 5.32
C GLU A 257 20.15 21.48 4.73
N GLN A 258 20.23 21.59 3.41
CA GLN A 258 20.71 22.80 2.72
C GLN A 258 19.66 23.89 2.53
N LYS A 259 18.36 23.58 2.65
CA LYS A 259 17.24 24.53 2.41
C LYS A 259 17.36 25.27 1.07
N LEU A 260 17.79 24.56 0.02
CA LEU A 260 17.95 25.12 -1.32
C LEU A 260 16.56 25.51 -1.88
N SER A 261 16.51 26.64 -2.59
CA SER A 261 15.28 27.14 -3.18
C SER A 261 15.25 26.87 -4.69
N PRO A 262 14.49 25.85 -5.16
CA PRO A 262 14.29 25.61 -6.58
C PRO A 262 13.47 26.76 -7.20
N ASP A 263 13.61 26.95 -8.50
CA ASP A 263 12.84 27.93 -9.26
C ASP A 263 11.71 27.33 -10.12
N ALA A 264 11.63 26.00 -10.17
CA ALA A 264 10.50 25.25 -10.72
C ALA A 264 10.44 23.85 -10.09
N VAL A 265 9.25 23.31 -9.85
CA VAL A 265 9.04 21.98 -9.27
C VAL A 265 8.12 21.13 -10.14
N ILE A 266 8.53 19.90 -10.38
CA ILE A 266 7.65 18.81 -10.87
C ILE A 266 7.43 17.88 -9.69
N HIS A 267 6.18 17.52 -9.40
CA HIS A 267 5.83 16.61 -8.31
C HIS A 267 5.06 15.40 -8.85
N ILE A 268 5.58 14.20 -8.61
CA ILE A 268 4.97 12.91 -8.92
C ILE A 268 4.89 12.03 -7.68
N GLY A 269 4.03 11.00 -7.73
CA GLY A 269 3.88 10.05 -6.61
C GLY A 269 3.12 10.62 -5.42
N GLY A 270 3.10 9.89 -4.32
CA GLY A 270 2.29 10.16 -3.13
C GLY A 270 3.02 10.96 -2.03
N CYS A 271 2.80 10.55 -0.78
CA CYS A 271 3.31 11.22 0.41
C CYS A 271 4.85 11.25 0.49
N LEU A 272 5.38 12.32 1.07
CA LEU A 272 6.77 12.43 1.54
C LEU A 272 6.87 12.03 3.02
N VAL A 273 7.96 11.39 3.42
CA VAL A 273 8.26 11.04 4.82
C VAL A 273 8.77 12.26 5.57
N ASN A 274 9.70 13.00 4.98
CA ASN A 274 10.33 14.15 5.64
C ASN A 274 9.45 15.39 5.53
N LYS A 275 9.25 16.05 6.68
CA LYS A 275 8.45 17.27 6.78
C LYS A 275 9.25 18.54 6.50
N PHE A 276 10.58 18.55 6.77
CA PHE A 276 11.36 19.78 6.77
C PHE A 276 11.49 20.39 5.38
N PHE A 277 11.87 19.62 4.37
CA PHE A 277 11.96 20.12 3.01
C PHE A 277 10.59 20.56 2.46
N LYS A 278 9.54 19.76 2.73
CA LYS A 278 8.16 20.15 2.37
C LYS A 278 7.75 21.49 3.01
N GLN A 279 8.08 21.71 4.29
CA GLN A 279 7.80 22.98 4.97
C GLN A 279 8.63 24.11 4.37
N HIS A 280 9.89 23.88 4.04
CA HIS A 280 10.73 24.87 3.36
C HIS A 280 10.13 25.32 2.02
N LEU A 281 9.70 24.40 1.17
CA LEU A 281 9.07 24.74 -0.11
C LEU A 281 7.78 25.58 0.05
N ARG A 282 7.05 25.41 1.15
CA ARG A 282 5.89 26.22 1.50
C ARG A 282 6.21 27.67 1.86
N THR A 283 7.46 27.97 2.19
CA THR A 283 7.92 29.34 2.50
C THR A 283 8.41 30.10 1.28
N ILE A 284 8.65 29.42 0.16
CA ILE A 284 9.08 30.06 -1.10
C ILE A 284 7.87 30.78 -1.72
N ASN A 285 8.07 32.02 -2.11
CA ASN A 285 7.02 32.80 -2.72
C ASN A 285 6.91 32.50 -4.23
N GLN A 286 5.69 32.27 -4.72
CA GLN A 286 5.38 32.07 -6.15
C GLN A 286 6.21 30.97 -6.85
N LEU A 287 6.44 29.86 -6.19
CA LEU A 287 7.14 28.72 -6.77
C LEU A 287 6.21 27.99 -7.77
N PRO A 288 6.56 27.92 -9.07
CA PRO A 288 5.79 27.13 -10.03
C PRO A 288 5.85 25.63 -9.69
N VAL A 289 4.70 24.98 -9.60
CA VAL A 289 4.58 23.53 -9.31
C VAL A 289 3.70 22.86 -10.34
N LEU A 290 4.23 21.86 -11.05
CA LEU A 290 3.49 20.95 -11.91
C LEU A 290 3.29 19.61 -11.19
N ARG A 291 2.03 19.26 -10.93
CA ARG A 291 1.65 17.94 -10.45
C ARG A 291 1.35 17.02 -11.63
N ILE A 292 2.05 15.89 -11.73
CA ILE A 292 1.79 14.86 -12.75
C ILE A 292 1.32 13.60 -12.04
N ASP A 293 0.16 13.08 -12.43
CA ASP A 293 -0.48 11.94 -11.80
C ASP A 293 -1.55 11.36 -12.72
N GLU A 294 -1.85 10.07 -12.61
CA GLU A 294 -2.94 9.43 -13.36
C GLU A 294 -4.34 9.68 -12.76
N THR A 295 -4.40 10.26 -11.56
CA THR A 295 -5.63 10.62 -10.86
C THR A 295 -6.14 12.00 -11.28
N ASP A 296 -7.42 12.29 -11.05
CA ASP A 296 -8.00 13.64 -11.28
C ASP A 296 -7.76 14.57 -10.07
N GLU A 297 -7.24 14.06 -8.98
CA GLU A 297 -6.93 14.84 -7.78
C GLU A 297 -5.71 15.76 -8.00
N CYS A 298 -5.76 16.96 -7.47
CA CYS A 298 -4.64 17.91 -7.51
C CYS A 298 -4.29 18.39 -6.09
N PRO A 299 -3.62 17.56 -5.27
CA PRO A 299 -3.21 17.99 -3.94
C PRO A 299 -2.15 19.10 -4.03
N ASP A 300 -2.43 20.27 -3.48
CA ASP A 300 -1.49 21.37 -3.38
C ASP A 300 -0.51 21.17 -2.20
N THR A 301 0.34 20.17 -2.34
CA THR A 301 1.26 19.71 -1.29
C THR A 301 2.16 20.83 -0.73
N PHE A 302 2.52 21.79 -1.56
CA PHE A 302 3.46 22.87 -1.23
C PHE A 302 2.79 24.25 -1.05
N PHE A 303 1.45 24.33 -1.13
CA PHE A 303 0.68 25.57 -1.04
C PHE A 303 1.06 26.62 -2.11
N GLN A 304 1.30 26.15 -3.33
CA GLN A 304 1.77 26.97 -4.45
C GLN A 304 0.78 27.04 -5.62
N LYS A 305 -0.46 26.56 -5.43
CA LYS A 305 -1.48 26.45 -6.48
C LYS A 305 -0.97 25.62 -7.68
N ALA A 306 -0.59 24.36 -7.40
CA ALA A 306 -0.02 23.47 -8.39
C ALA A 306 -0.92 23.36 -9.64
N GLU A 307 -0.30 23.41 -10.82
CA GLU A 307 -0.94 23.04 -12.08
C GLU A 307 -0.96 21.53 -12.22
N LYS A 308 -2.04 20.96 -12.75
CA LYS A 308 -2.25 19.52 -12.89
C LYS A 308 -2.10 19.06 -14.34
N LEU A 309 -1.35 17.98 -14.54
CA LEU A 309 -1.31 17.21 -15.77
C LEU A 309 -1.71 15.75 -15.47
N THR A 310 -2.87 15.30 -15.95
CA THR A 310 -3.38 13.95 -15.72
C THR A 310 -2.87 13.01 -16.80
N CYS A 311 -1.81 12.25 -16.47
CA CYS A 311 -1.20 11.24 -17.35
C CYS A 311 -0.23 10.33 -16.56
N ASN A 312 0.30 9.31 -17.27
CA ASN A 312 1.39 8.52 -16.71
C ASN A 312 2.67 9.37 -16.61
N PRO A 313 3.26 9.54 -15.42
CA PRO A 313 4.47 10.35 -15.24
C PRO A 313 5.64 9.93 -16.12
N ALA A 314 5.80 8.63 -16.41
CA ALA A 314 6.92 8.13 -17.21
C ALA A 314 6.94 8.72 -18.64
N GLU A 315 5.76 8.98 -19.23
CA GLU A 315 5.63 9.58 -20.57
C GLU A 315 6.21 11.00 -20.61
N ILE A 316 5.94 11.80 -19.58
CA ILE A 316 6.43 13.18 -19.47
C ILE A 316 7.91 13.21 -19.09
N LEU A 317 8.35 12.34 -18.19
CA LEU A 317 9.76 12.30 -17.79
C LEU A 317 10.67 11.94 -18.96
N GLN A 318 10.23 11.07 -19.89
CA GLN A 318 11.00 10.81 -21.10
C GLN A 318 11.06 12.04 -22.02
N GLN A 319 9.97 12.78 -22.20
CA GLN A 319 9.99 14.04 -22.96
C GLN A 319 10.95 15.07 -22.34
N LEU A 320 11.05 15.12 -20.99
CA LEU A 320 12.01 16.00 -20.31
C LEU A 320 13.46 15.59 -20.56
N VAL A 321 13.77 14.30 -20.58
CA VAL A 321 15.12 13.79 -20.94
C VAL A 321 15.53 14.32 -22.33
N ASP A 322 14.61 14.27 -23.29
CA ASP A 322 14.88 14.62 -24.69
C ASP A 322 14.97 16.13 -24.92
N THR A 323 14.39 16.97 -24.05
CA THR A 323 14.20 18.40 -24.32
C THR A 323 14.94 19.33 -23.37
N LEU A 324 15.21 18.91 -22.12
CA LEU A 324 15.87 19.80 -21.15
C LEU A 324 17.37 19.90 -21.39
N PRO A 325 17.97 21.10 -21.31
CA PRO A 325 19.42 21.25 -21.36
C PRO A 325 20.06 20.86 -20.02
N THR A 326 21.34 20.53 -20.06
CA THR A 326 22.19 20.41 -18.86
C THR A 326 22.27 21.77 -18.13
N LYS A 327 22.26 21.73 -16.78
CA LYS A 327 22.25 22.90 -15.90
C LYS A 327 23.50 22.95 -15.03
N ASN A 328 24.23 24.06 -15.05
CA ASN A 328 25.48 24.22 -14.25
C ASN A 328 25.19 24.20 -12.75
N GLU A 329 24.08 24.82 -12.29
CA GLU A 329 23.69 24.85 -10.89
C GLU A 329 23.26 23.47 -10.40
N VAL A 330 22.60 22.66 -11.24
CA VAL A 330 22.26 21.28 -10.96
C VAL A 330 23.53 20.43 -10.86
N ALA A 331 24.48 20.57 -11.80
CA ALA A 331 25.76 19.87 -11.76
C ALA A 331 26.56 20.24 -10.49
N ALA A 332 26.58 21.54 -10.13
CA ALA A 332 27.22 22.01 -8.91
C ALA A 332 26.59 21.40 -7.65
N ALA A 333 25.26 21.28 -7.58
CA ALA A 333 24.61 20.63 -6.45
C ALA A 333 24.93 19.14 -6.37
N TYR A 334 24.91 18.40 -7.48
CA TYR A 334 25.31 16.98 -7.50
C TYR A 334 26.76 16.76 -7.10
N SER A 335 27.66 17.69 -7.43
CA SER A 335 29.09 17.61 -7.03
C SER A 335 29.32 17.74 -5.51
N GLN A 336 28.34 18.25 -4.76
CA GLN A 336 28.38 18.32 -3.29
C GLN A 336 28.00 16.98 -2.61
N LEU A 337 27.42 16.02 -3.36
CA LEU A 337 27.05 14.74 -2.78
C LEU A 337 28.31 13.90 -2.50
N SER A 338 28.49 13.53 -1.24
CA SER A 338 29.53 12.57 -0.86
C SER A 338 29.18 11.16 -1.36
N SER A 339 30.17 10.27 -1.40
CA SER A 339 29.91 8.83 -1.60
C SER A 339 28.91 8.32 -0.58
N PRO A 340 28.06 7.35 -0.95
CA PRO A 340 27.05 6.83 -0.02
C PRO A 340 27.76 6.19 1.19
N LYS A 341 27.34 6.58 2.40
CA LYS A 341 27.89 6.01 3.63
C LYS A 341 27.47 4.55 3.81
N HIS A 342 26.21 4.27 3.44
CA HIS A 342 25.62 2.93 3.56
C HIS A 342 24.77 2.62 2.33
N THR A 343 25.11 1.54 1.67
CA THR A 343 24.34 0.95 0.57
C THR A 343 23.63 -0.30 1.09
N PHE A 344 22.36 -0.47 0.77
CA PHE A 344 21.63 -1.70 1.06
C PHE A 344 21.87 -2.70 -0.08
N ASP A 345 22.66 -3.71 0.20
CA ASP A 345 23.02 -4.78 -0.75
C ASP A 345 22.87 -6.15 -0.08
N TYR A 346 21.61 -6.55 0.17
CA TYR A 346 21.29 -7.84 0.77
C TYR A 346 20.35 -8.62 -0.14
N PRO A 347 20.42 -9.97 -0.14
CA PRO A 347 19.66 -10.83 -1.03
C PRO A 347 18.20 -10.96 -0.57
N ILE A 348 17.44 -9.88 -0.71
CA ILE A 348 16.00 -9.84 -0.48
C ILE A 348 15.26 -9.37 -1.72
N GLU A 349 14.00 -9.74 -1.84
CA GLU A 349 13.15 -9.35 -2.96
C GLU A 349 12.50 -7.98 -2.77
N ALA A 350 12.11 -7.66 -1.53
CA ALA A 350 11.49 -6.39 -1.18
C ALA A 350 11.69 -6.06 0.30
N MET A 351 11.63 -4.78 0.63
CA MET A 351 11.61 -4.26 1.99
C MET A 351 10.28 -3.57 2.29
N PHE A 352 9.65 -3.94 3.39
CA PHE A 352 8.48 -3.25 3.95
C PHE A 352 8.89 -2.50 5.19
N VAL A 353 8.46 -1.24 5.31
CA VAL A 353 8.83 -0.39 6.44
C VAL A 353 7.59 0.13 7.15
N GLY A 354 7.54 -0.03 8.45
CA GLY A 354 6.48 0.53 9.29
C GLY A 354 6.56 2.06 9.36
N ASN A 355 5.44 2.70 9.61
CA ASN A 355 5.37 4.14 9.83
C ASN A 355 6.18 4.59 11.06
N SER A 356 6.23 5.89 11.32
CA SER A 356 6.92 6.51 12.47
C SER A 356 8.46 6.38 12.40
N THR A 357 9.09 5.77 13.39
CA THR A 357 10.57 5.69 13.50
C THR A 357 11.17 4.78 12.43
N ALA A 358 10.53 3.65 12.12
CA ALA A 358 11.09 2.65 11.20
C ALA A 358 11.37 3.23 9.80
N VAL A 359 10.40 3.89 9.16
CA VAL A 359 10.59 4.49 7.82
C VAL A 359 11.63 5.62 7.83
N ARG A 360 11.71 6.41 8.92
CA ARG A 360 12.67 7.50 9.04
C ARG A 360 14.08 6.98 9.29
N TRP A 361 14.21 5.94 10.12
CA TRP A 361 15.47 5.27 10.34
C TRP A 361 16.00 4.66 9.03
N THR A 362 15.15 3.93 8.30
CA THR A 362 15.51 3.34 7.01
C THR A 362 16.00 4.38 6.02
N ASN A 363 15.31 5.53 5.89
CA ASN A 363 15.73 6.62 5.00
C ASN A 363 17.12 7.19 5.33
N ARG A 364 17.48 7.24 6.62
CA ARG A 364 18.78 7.76 7.05
C ARG A 364 19.87 6.71 6.96
N GLN A 365 19.53 5.46 7.28
CA GLN A 365 20.47 4.34 7.34
C GLN A 365 20.98 3.97 5.96
N TRP A 366 20.09 3.84 4.98
CA TRP A 366 20.46 3.40 3.65
C TRP A 366 20.22 4.48 2.61
N GLN A 367 21.31 5.02 2.09
CA GLN A 367 21.29 6.11 1.12
C GLN A 367 21.10 5.61 -0.30
N VAL A 368 21.50 4.37 -0.58
CA VAL A 368 21.31 3.69 -1.87
C VAL A 368 20.73 2.29 -1.60
N LEU A 369 19.65 1.96 -2.31
CA LEU A 369 18.96 0.67 -2.20
C LEU A 369 18.70 0.10 -3.59
N ASN A 370 19.06 -1.17 -3.78
CA ASN A 370 18.79 -1.91 -5.02
C ASN A 370 17.53 -2.79 -4.95
N VAL A 371 16.71 -2.62 -3.93
CA VAL A 371 15.48 -3.35 -3.70
C VAL A 371 14.30 -2.38 -3.53
N PRO A 372 13.08 -2.76 -3.94
CA PRO A 372 11.91 -1.92 -3.72
C PRO A 372 11.56 -1.81 -2.23
N VAL A 373 11.14 -0.61 -1.83
CA VAL A 373 10.72 -0.28 -0.45
C VAL A 373 9.27 0.15 -0.45
N TYR A 374 8.46 -0.52 0.37
CA TYR A 374 7.03 -0.27 0.49
C TYR A 374 6.65 0.15 1.91
N CYS A 375 5.69 1.06 2.03
CA CYS A 375 5.19 1.56 3.29
C CYS A 375 3.70 1.91 3.17
N ASN A 376 2.90 1.65 4.19
CA ASN A 376 1.49 2.05 4.22
C ASN A 376 1.39 3.55 4.56
N ARG A 377 1.41 4.40 3.54
CA ARG A 377 1.45 5.86 3.67
C ARG A 377 0.18 6.55 3.18
N GLY A 378 -0.84 5.81 2.77
CA GLY A 378 -2.15 6.37 2.43
C GLY A 378 -2.80 7.04 3.64
N THR A 379 -3.03 6.29 4.70
CA THR A 379 -3.59 6.75 5.98
C THR A 379 -2.53 7.05 7.04
N ASN A 380 -1.32 6.54 6.87
CA ASN A 380 -0.21 6.66 7.84
C ASN A 380 -0.49 6.03 9.21
N GLY A 381 -1.37 5.04 9.30
CA GLY A 381 -1.65 4.30 10.53
C GLY A 381 -0.46 3.42 10.96
N ILE A 382 -0.55 2.87 12.17
CA ILE A 382 0.43 1.90 12.69
C ILE A 382 0.00 0.45 12.44
N GLU A 383 -1.24 0.25 12.07
CA GLU A 383 -1.81 -1.04 11.65
C GLU A 383 -1.35 -1.44 10.24
N GLY A 384 -1.41 -2.72 9.95
CA GLY A 384 -1.32 -3.29 8.61
C GLY A 384 0.06 -3.38 7.99
N SER A 385 1.11 -2.80 8.57
CA SER A 385 2.45 -2.85 7.98
C SER A 385 3.00 -4.28 7.92
N LEU A 386 2.82 -5.06 8.99
CA LEU A 386 3.23 -6.46 9.04
C LEU A 386 2.35 -7.33 8.14
N SER A 387 1.03 -7.11 8.18
CA SER A 387 0.06 -7.83 7.34
C SER A 387 0.30 -7.59 5.85
N THR A 388 0.68 -6.36 5.44
CA THR A 388 1.04 -6.06 4.04
C THR A 388 2.32 -6.80 3.63
N ALA A 389 3.36 -6.81 4.48
CA ALA A 389 4.57 -7.58 4.22
C ALA A 389 4.28 -9.09 4.14
N ALA A 390 3.42 -9.59 5.03
CA ALA A 390 2.96 -10.98 5.01
C ALA A 390 2.24 -11.32 3.69
N GLY A 391 1.32 -10.46 3.24
CA GLY A 391 0.61 -10.61 1.98
C GLY A 391 1.55 -10.67 0.77
N TYR A 392 2.53 -9.78 0.69
CA TYR A 392 3.54 -9.82 -0.35
C TYR A 392 4.34 -11.13 -0.29
N SER A 393 4.75 -11.57 0.90
CA SER A 393 5.58 -12.77 1.10
C SER A 393 4.90 -14.06 0.64
N LEU A 394 3.56 -14.15 0.71
CA LEU A 394 2.79 -15.29 0.20
C LEU A 394 2.99 -15.53 -1.31
N ALA A 395 3.30 -14.48 -2.06
CA ALA A 395 3.51 -14.53 -3.50
C ALA A 395 4.97 -14.28 -3.92
N ALA A 396 5.87 -13.99 -2.98
CA ALA A 396 7.27 -13.72 -3.24
C ALA A 396 8.06 -14.99 -3.58
N ALA A 397 9.07 -14.86 -4.44
CA ALA A 397 10.03 -15.93 -4.71
C ALA A 397 11.20 -15.91 -3.71
N GLY A 398 11.64 -14.71 -3.30
CA GLY A 398 12.77 -14.47 -2.39
C GLY A 398 12.35 -14.04 -0.99
N LYS A 399 13.34 -13.70 -0.16
CA LYS A 399 13.11 -13.18 1.19
C LYS A 399 12.51 -11.78 1.15
N VAL A 400 11.59 -11.52 2.06
CA VAL A 400 10.91 -10.23 2.24
C VAL A 400 11.26 -9.71 3.63
N LEU A 401 11.86 -8.53 3.69
CA LEU A 401 12.23 -7.90 4.96
C LEU A 401 11.13 -6.93 5.40
N CYS A 402 10.64 -7.09 6.62
CA CYS A 402 9.76 -6.12 7.28
C CYS A 402 10.53 -5.44 8.41
N VAL A 403 10.77 -4.13 8.32
CA VAL A 403 11.35 -3.30 9.38
C VAL A 403 10.22 -2.56 10.08
N ILE A 404 9.97 -2.87 11.33
CA ILE A 404 8.78 -2.39 12.05
C ILE A 404 9.10 -2.01 13.50
N GLY A 405 8.41 -0.98 14.01
CA GLY A 405 8.48 -0.63 15.43
C GLY A 405 7.53 -1.49 16.28
N ASP A 406 7.78 -1.51 17.58
CA ASP A 406 7.05 -2.30 18.59
C ASP A 406 5.53 -2.07 18.59
N LEU A 407 5.09 -0.83 18.70
CA LEU A 407 3.64 -0.52 18.72
C LEU A 407 2.95 -0.98 17.43
N SER A 408 3.58 -0.77 16.28
CA SER A 408 3.03 -1.27 15.00
C SER A 408 2.99 -2.78 14.95
N PHE A 409 4.05 -3.46 15.45
CA PHE A 409 4.10 -4.92 15.50
C PHE A 409 3.00 -5.50 16.38
N PHE A 410 2.88 -5.01 17.63
CA PHE A 410 1.86 -5.52 18.55
C PHE A 410 0.45 -5.22 18.08
N TYR A 411 0.24 -4.07 17.45
CA TYR A 411 -1.06 -3.70 16.91
C TYR A 411 -1.47 -4.55 15.69
N ASP A 412 -0.51 -5.08 14.92
CA ASP A 412 -0.73 -5.86 13.69
C ASP A 412 -0.25 -7.32 13.81
N ALA A 413 -0.06 -7.83 15.02
CA ALA A 413 0.49 -9.15 15.28
C ALA A 413 -0.32 -10.29 14.64
N ASN A 414 -1.64 -10.11 14.46
CA ASN A 414 -2.51 -11.08 13.80
C ASN A 414 -2.15 -11.30 12.31
N GLY A 415 -1.36 -10.44 11.68
CA GLY A 415 -0.75 -10.70 10.38
C GLY A 415 0.08 -11.98 10.33
N LEU A 416 0.59 -12.44 11.50
CA LEU A 416 1.30 -13.72 11.65
C LEU A 416 0.39 -14.92 11.90
N TRP A 417 -0.89 -14.69 12.20
CA TRP A 417 -1.88 -15.76 12.36
C TRP A 417 -2.28 -16.34 11.00
N ASN A 418 -1.31 -16.79 10.26
CA ASN A 418 -1.46 -17.39 8.95
C ASN A 418 -0.52 -18.58 8.80
N GLN A 419 -1.09 -19.77 8.64
CA GLN A 419 -0.35 -21.02 8.55
C GLN A 419 0.41 -21.19 7.21
N HIS A 420 0.11 -20.39 6.19
CA HIS A 420 0.76 -20.45 4.89
C HIS A 420 1.99 -19.53 4.77
N LEU A 421 2.29 -18.75 5.80
CA LEU A 421 3.54 -17.98 5.87
C LEU A 421 4.72 -18.91 6.08
N ASP A 422 5.80 -18.66 5.39
CA ASP A 422 7.03 -19.42 5.43
C ASP A 422 8.26 -18.59 5.84
N GLY A 423 9.42 -19.20 5.79
CA GLY A 423 10.67 -18.56 6.17
C GLY A 423 11.14 -17.44 5.25
N LYS A 424 10.40 -17.10 4.19
CA LYS A 424 10.71 -15.91 3.37
C LYS A 424 10.45 -14.60 4.12
N LEU A 425 9.45 -14.56 5.01
CA LEU A 425 9.16 -13.37 5.80
C LEU A 425 10.20 -13.19 6.93
N ARG A 426 10.95 -12.09 6.88
CA ARG A 426 11.99 -11.69 7.83
C ARG A 426 11.58 -10.39 8.49
N ILE A 427 11.50 -10.37 9.82
CA ILE A 427 11.01 -9.23 10.58
C ILE A 427 12.12 -8.70 11.47
N LEU A 428 12.57 -7.48 11.19
CA LEU A 428 13.42 -6.69 12.08
C LEU A 428 12.50 -5.81 12.93
N LEU A 429 12.26 -6.24 14.16
CA LEU A 429 11.43 -5.53 15.11
C LEU A 429 12.30 -4.62 15.98
N ILE A 430 12.11 -3.30 15.85
CA ILE A 430 12.77 -2.28 16.66
C ILE A 430 11.89 -2.04 17.88
N ASN A 431 12.30 -2.52 19.05
CA ASN A 431 11.56 -2.38 20.29
C ASN A 431 12.25 -1.39 21.22
N ASN A 432 11.74 -0.16 21.29
CA ASN A 432 12.15 0.87 22.22
C ASN A 432 11.13 1.09 23.34
N GLN A 433 10.14 0.17 23.46
CA GLN A 433 9.12 0.11 24.49
C GLN A 433 8.17 1.31 24.52
N CYS A 434 8.07 2.07 23.40
CA CYS A 434 7.15 3.21 23.32
C CYS A 434 7.04 3.80 21.92
N GLY A 435 6.16 4.75 21.72
CA GLY A 435 6.13 5.63 20.55
C GLY A 435 7.23 6.70 20.63
N ALA A 436 8.48 6.32 20.40
CA ALA A 436 9.65 7.19 20.56
C ALA A 436 9.58 8.52 19.79
N ILE A 437 8.90 8.56 18.66
CA ILE A 437 8.74 9.79 17.87
C ILE A 437 8.11 10.93 18.67
N PHE A 438 7.26 10.64 19.64
CA PHE A 438 6.56 11.65 20.43
C PHE A 438 7.50 12.38 21.38
N HIS A 439 8.59 11.75 21.82
CA HIS A 439 9.61 12.36 22.69
C HIS A 439 10.39 13.48 21.98
N HIS A 440 10.43 13.46 20.65
CA HIS A 440 11.14 14.45 19.83
C HIS A 440 10.25 15.58 19.32
N LEU A 441 8.96 15.62 19.67
CA LEU A 441 8.05 16.69 19.26
C LEU A 441 8.15 17.88 20.23
N PRO A 442 8.45 19.10 19.74
CA PRO A 442 8.61 20.28 20.60
C PRO A 442 7.38 20.55 21.46
N GLY A 443 7.58 20.71 22.77
CA GLY A 443 6.53 21.00 23.73
C GLY A 443 5.79 19.78 24.27
N LEU A 444 5.76 18.66 23.53
CA LEU A 444 5.05 17.45 23.97
C LEU A 444 5.78 16.74 25.13
N ASN A 445 7.09 16.84 25.19
CA ASN A 445 7.91 16.31 26.29
C ASN A 445 7.70 17.01 27.64
N GLN A 446 6.98 18.13 27.67
CA GLN A 446 6.66 18.87 28.89
C GLN A 446 5.39 18.37 29.59
N THR A 447 4.57 17.57 28.90
CA THR A 447 3.34 17.03 29.50
C THR A 447 3.59 15.74 30.28
N PRO A 448 3.10 15.60 31.51
CA PRO A 448 3.18 14.35 32.27
C PRO A 448 2.34 13.22 31.67
N ALA A 449 1.45 13.53 30.73
CA ALA A 449 0.65 12.55 30.00
C ALA A 449 1.46 11.80 28.93
N LEU A 450 2.66 12.28 28.53
CA LEU A 450 3.42 11.72 27.44
C LEU A 450 3.70 10.21 27.58
N PRO A 451 4.26 9.69 28.68
CA PRO A 451 4.67 8.29 28.74
C PRO A 451 3.51 7.31 28.57
N GLN A 452 2.43 7.55 29.29
CA GLN A 452 1.32 6.60 29.38
C GLN A 452 0.29 6.79 28.26
N PHE A 453 -0.11 8.02 27.96
CA PHE A 453 -1.28 8.28 27.10
C PHE A 453 -0.91 8.68 25.68
N VAL A 454 0.31 9.15 25.43
CA VAL A 454 0.74 9.60 24.11
C VAL A 454 1.78 8.65 23.51
N ALA A 455 2.83 8.35 24.26
CA ALA A 455 3.88 7.44 23.81
C ALA A 455 3.56 5.95 24.06
N ALA A 456 2.49 5.67 24.82
CA ALA A 456 2.05 4.31 25.09
C ALA A 456 3.19 3.38 25.58
N ALA A 457 3.95 3.84 26.59
CA ALA A 457 5.08 3.09 27.13
C ALA A 457 4.66 1.71 27.64
N HIS A 458 5.47 0.67 27.36
CA HIS A 458 5.18 -0.71 27.68
C HIS A 458 6.45 -1.51 27.99
N GLN A 459 6.29 -2.78 28.41
CA GLN A 459 7.38 -3.73 28.66
C GLN A 459 7.15 -5.04 27.87
N ASN A 460 6.43 -5.01 26.77
CA ASN A 460 6.09 -6.18 26.01
C ASN A 460 7.28 -6.66 25.15
N SER A 461 7.33 -7.97 24.93
CA SER A 461 8.23 -8.63 24.00
C SER A 461 7.43 -9.47 23.01
N ALA A 462 7.92 -9.55 21.78
CA ALA A 462 7.32 -10.37 20.73
C ALA A 462 7.49 -11.88 20.96
N LYS A 463 8.27 -12.33 21.96
CA LYS A 463 8.60 -13.73 22.18
C LYS A 463 7.36 -14.61 22.29
N GLY A 464 6.40 -14.25 23.16
CA GLY A 464 5.18 -15.05 23.35
C GLY A 464 4.29 -15.10 22.10
N ILE A 465 4.25 -14.01 21.31
CA ILE A 465 3.54 -13.97 20.03
C ILE A 465 4.23 -14.89 19.01
N ALA A 466 5.56 -14.84 18.92
CA ALA A 466 6.34 -15.69 18.05
C ALA A 466 6.12 -17.18 18.36
N GLU A 467 6.12 -17.55 19.63
CA GLU A 467 5.83 -18.92 20.08
C GLU A 467 4.42 -19.37 19.68
N SER A 468 3.40 -18.52 19.91
CA SER A 468 1.99 -18.81 19.58
C SER A 468 1.75 -19.00 18.09
N TYR A 469 2.45 -18.27 17.23
CA TYR A 469 2.32 -18.36 15.77
C TYR A 469 3.40 -19.21 15.11
N HIS A 470 4.19 -19.95 15.92
CA HIS A 470 5.26 -20.84 15.46
C HIS A 470 6.33 -20.15 14.62
N CYS A 471 6.61 -18.88 14.89
CA CYS A 471 7.68 -18.12 14.25
C CYS A 471 9.03 -18.45 14.91
N THR A 472 10.10 -18.42 14.14
CA THR A 472 11.47 -18.46 14.70
C THR A 472 11.77 -17.13 15.37
N TYR A 473 12.13 -17.13 16.64
CA TYR A 473 12.38 -15.93 17.42
C TYR A 473 13.84 -15.80 17.84
N LEU A 474 14.36 -14.58 17.72
CA LEU A 474 15.66 -14.15 18.17
C LEU A 474 15.52 -12.80 18.85
N SER A 475 16.41 -12.51 19.79
CA SER A 475 16.52 -11.18 20.39
C SER A 475 17.95 -10.67 20.37
N ALA A 476 18.10 -9.37 20.42
CA ALA A 476 19.36 -8.66 20.58
C ALA A 476 19.12 -7.34 21.33
N GLU A 477 20.16 -6.81 21.93
CA GLU A 477 20.19 -5.44 22.44
C GLU A 477 21.11 -4.61 21.54
N SER A 478 20.78 -3.37 21.31
CA SER A 478 21.59 -2.43 20.55
C SER A 478 21.54 -1.04 21.17
N SER A 479 22.69 -0.52 21.54
CA SER A 479 22.81 0.87 22.00
C SER A 479 22.80 1.88 20.85
N CYS A 480 23.19 1.45 19.63
CA CYS A 480 23.19 2.24 18.42
C CYS A 480 22.77 1.39 17.22
N LEU A 481 21.48 1.37 16.93
CA LEU A 481 20.92 0.55 15.84
C LEU A 481 21.58 0.83 14.48
N ALA A 482 22.03 2.06 14.24
CA ALA A 482 22.67 2.43 13.00
C ALA A 482 24.04 1.75 12.79
N GLU A 483 24.81 1.56 13.87
CA GLU A 483 26.10 0.88 13.84
C GLU A 483 25.93 -0.64 13.73
N ASP A 484 24.93 -1.20 14.42
CA ASP A 484 24.69 -2.64 14.49
C ASP A 484 23.88 -3.18 13.30
N ALA A 485 23.28 -2.31 12.48
CA ALA A 485 22.32 -2.68 11.43
C ALA A 485 22.82 -3.80 10.50
N HIS A 486 24.09 -3.71 10.06
CA HIS A 486 24.66 -4.73 9.17
C HIS A 486 24.74 -6.10 9.82
N HIS A 487 25.26 -6.18 11.04
CA HIS A 487 25.36 -7.44 11.78
C HIS A 487 23.99 -8.06 12.09
N LEU A 488 23.03 -7.24 12.52
CA LEU A 488 21.66 -7.66 12.80
C LEU A 488 20.95 -8.19 11.56
N LEU A 489 21.12 -7.55 10.41
CA LEU A 489 20.54 -8.01 9.15
C LEU A 489 21.17 -9.33 8.68
N ILE A 490 22.48 -9.47 8.74
CA ILE A 490 23.16 -10.73 8.42
C ILE A 490 22.61 -11.86 9.33
N LYS A 491 22.49 -11.61 10.65
CA LYS A 491 21.94 -12.56 11.60
C LYS A 491 20.51 -12.96 11.22
N LEU A 492 19.64 -11.99 10.90
CA LEU A 492 18.24 -12.23 10.55
C LEU A 492 18.09 -12.98 9.21
N LEU A 493 18.86 -12.57 8.20
CA LEU A 493 18.67 -13.07 6.84
C LEU A 493 19.31 -14.46 6.61
N ASN A 494 20.33 -14.84 7.37
CA ASN A 494 21.02 -16.13 7.19
C ASN A 494 20.43 -17.30 7.98
N ILE A 495 19.43 -17.05 8.83
CA ILE A 495 18.76 -18.14 9.55
C ILE A 495 17.92 -18.97 8.61
N GLU A 496 18.15 -20.29 8.62
CA GLU A 496 17.27 -21.25 7.96
C GLU A 496 16.02 -21.46 8.79
N SER A 497 14.86 -21.27 8.20
CA SER A 497 13.55 -21.47 8.84
C SER A 497 12.48 -21.76 7.81
N THR A 498 11.56 -22.65 8.16
CA THR A 498 10.34 -22.94 7.40
C THR A 498 9.19 -22.00 7.76
N ARG A 499 9.35 -21.18 8.81
CA ARG A 499 8.35 -20.22 9.30
C ARG A 499 8.94 -18.82 9.34
N PRO A 500 8.12 -17.77 9.45
CA PRO A 500 8.62 -16.39 9.60
C PRO A 500 9.67 -16.27 10.70
N VAL A 501 10.66 -15.40 10.50
CA VAL A 501 11.73 -15.14 11.46
C VAL A 501 11.60 -13.75 12.02
N ILE A 502 11.58 -13.62 13.33
CA ILE A 502 11.54 -12.36 14.07
C ILE A 502 12.86 -12.16 14.78
N LEU A 503 13.55 -11.07 14.48
CA LEU A 503 14.65 -10.56 15.30
C LEU A 503 14.16 -9.30 16.00
N GLU A 504 13.89 -9.43 17.30
CA GLU A 504 13.54 -8.32 18.18
C GLU A 504 14.80 -7.65 18.71
N VAL A 505 14.95 -6.36 18.41
CA VAL A 505 16.10 -5.57 18.84
C VAL A 505 15.64 -4.53 19.85
N PHE A 506 16.06 -4.70 21.09
CA PHE A 506 15.79 -3.72 22.15
C PHE A 506 16.75 -2.55 22.02
N THR A 507 16.20 -1.34 21.93
CA THR A 507 16.97 -0.11 21.75
C THR A 507 16.57 0.93 22.79
N PRO A 508 17.45 1.87 23.15
CA PRO A 508 17.04 3.06 23.89
C PRO A 508 16.08 3.93 23.05
N ILE A 509 15.41 4.87 23.73
CA ILE A 509 14.50 5.86 23.11
C ILE A 509 15.29 6.86 22.28
#